data_0a82b431951480f1b90cf050856e215f
#
_entry.id   0a82b431951480f1b90cf050856e215f
#
_cell.length_a   1.000
_cell.length_b   1.000
_cell.length_c   1.000
_cell.angle_alpha   90.00
_cell.angle_beta   90.00
_cell.angle_gamma   90.00
#
_symmetry.space_group_name_H-M   'P 1'
#
loop_
_entity.id
_entity.type
_entity.pdbx_description
1 polymer ?
#
loop_
_entity_poly.entity_id
_entity_poly.type
_entity_poly.pdbx_seq_one_letter_code
_entity_poly.pdbx_strand_id
1 'polypeptide(L)'
;MLLGLTGTRFGVHFVTKAQRAKVKEAMTFTGIADKAHYRLSELSGGLRQRVAIAQALVCDPKLLMLDEPLANLDLASQRAVVHVLARLNKELGMTIQVVAHDLNMLLPILTGAVYLLDGHPHYAAMNDVLDSKLLTHLYGTKVQVVTTPQGDMFVTPTPDEADDIVPDTHDTSEVAQFHHHEYHERKGRAQ
;
A
#
# COMPACT_ATOMS: atom_id res chain seq x y z
N MET A 1 -18.14 12.80 -2.72
CA MET A 1 -18.38 12.04 -1.48
C MET A 1 -19.73 11.33 -1.50
N LEU A 2 -20.84 12.03 -1.70
CA LEU A 2 -22.17 11.40 -1.74
C LEU A 2 -22.31 10.38 -2.87
N LEU A 3 -21.58 10.51 -3.97
CA LEU A 3 -21.54 9.50 -5.06
C LEU A 3 -21.07 8.12 -4.59
N GLY A 4 -20.20 8.04 -3.58
CA GLY A 4 -19.79 6.74 -3.00
C GLY A 4 -20.96 5.97 -2.35
N LEU A 5 -21.93 6.70 -1.81
CA LEU A 5 -23.13 6.10 -1.20
C LEU A 5 -24.25 5.79 -2.20
N THR A 6 -24.28 6.47 -3.33
CA THR A 6 -25.41 6.44 -4.28
C THR A 6 -25.03 5.90 -5.65
N GLY A 7 -23.78 5.57 -5.88
CA GLY A 7 -23.18 5.24 -7.19
C GLY A 7 -23.84 4.09 -7.98
N THR A 8 -24.70 3.31 -7.37
CA THR A 8 -25.46 2.24 -8.04
C THR A 8 -26.92 2.60 -8.33
N ARG A 9 -27.38 3.78 -7.93
CA ARG A 9 -28.78 4.20 -8.10
C ARG A 9 -28.88 5.42 -9.00
N PHE A 10 -29.51 5.26 -10.14
CA PHE A 10 -29.93 6.35 -11.03
C PHE A 10 -31.18 7.04 -10.46
N GLY A 11 -31.16 8.36 -10.31
CA GLY A 11 -32.30 9.19 -9.91
C GLY A 11 -31.97 10.32 -8.95
N VAL A 12 -32.92 11.20 -8.71
CA VAL A 12 -32.80 12.28 -7.71
C VAL A 12 -33.01 11.66 -6.34
N HIS A 13 -31.93 11.53 -5.57
CA HIS A 13 -31.99 11.00 -4.21
C HIS A 13 -31.80 12.12 -3.19
N PHE A 14 -32.74 12.26 -2.28
CA PHE A 14 -32.56 13.09 -1.10
C PHE A 14 -31.54 12.43 -0.16
N VAL A 15 -30.46 13.15 0.10
CA VAL A 15 -29.43 12.69 1.03
C VAL A 15 -29.95 12.74 2.45
N THR A 16 -29.99 11.62 3.12
CA THR A 16 -30.46 11.51 4.50
C THR A 16 -29.48 12.15 5.49
N LYS A 17 -29.97 12.51 6.67
CA LYS A 17 -29.13 13.03 7.77
C LYS A 17 -28.03 12.03 8.16
N ALA A 18 -28.34 10.74 8.17
CA ALA A 18 -27.39 9.66 8.46
C ALA A 18 -26.28 9.59 7.40
N GLN A 19 -26.60 9.68 6.12
CA GLN A 19 -25.62 9.71 5.04
C GLN A 19 -24.67 10.92 5.12
N ARG A 20 -25.21 12.09 5.46
CA ARG A 20 -24.39 13.29 5.68
C ARG A 20 -23.44 13.13 6.88
N ALA A 21 -23.90 12.47 7.94
CA ALA A 21 -23.06 12.18 9.12
C ALA A 21 -21.90 11.26 8.75
N LYS A 22 -22.14 10.17 8.02
CA LYS A 22 -21.06 9.27 7.55
C LYS A 22 -20.04 9.97 6.66
N VAL A 23 -20.49 10.83 5.74
CA VAL A 23 -19.58 11.62 4.91
C VAL A 23 -18.72 12.53 5.77
N LYS A 24 -19.33 13.23 6.74
CA LYS A 24 -18.59 14.12 7.65
C LYS A 24 -17.55 13.35 8.48
N GLU A 25 -17.91 12.17 8.98
CA GLU A 25 -17.02 11.30 9.74
C GLU A 25 -15.82 10.86 8.87
N ALA A 26 -16.06 10.35 7.66
CA ALA A 26 -15.01 9.97 6.73
C ALA A 26 -14.08 11.14 6.38
N MET A 27 -14.63 12.33 6.15
CA MET A 27 -13.85 13.54 5.89
C MET A 27 -13.01 13.96 7.10
N THR A 28 -13.57 13.84 8.29
CA THR A 28 -12.85 14.15 9.55
C THR A 28 -11.71 13.16 9.74
N PHE A 29 -11.97 11.86 9.54
CA PHE A 29 -10.97 10.82 9.68
C PHE A 29 -9.78 11.03 8.74
N THR A 30 -10.04 11.40 7.50
CA THR A 30 -9.01 11.65 6.48
C THR A 30 -8.41 13.07 6.53
N GLY A 31 -8.83 13.90 7.50
CA GLY A 31 -8.29 15.25 7.72
C GLY A 31 -8.61 16.24 6.60
N ILE A 32 -9.81 16.15 6.02
CA ILE A 32 -10.27 17.04 4.94
C ILE A 32 -11.63 17.70 5.23
N ALA A 33 -12.08 17.66 6.47
CA ALA A 33 -13.41 18.18 6.84
C ALA A 33 -13.55 19.69 6.53
N ASP A 34 -12.49 20.47 6.66
CA ASP A 34 -12.41 21.89 6.34
C ASP A 34 -12.49 22.17 4.82
N LYS A 35 -12.30 21.16 3.98
CA LYS A 35 -12.35 21.23 2.51
C LYS A 35 -13.72 20.87 1.92
N ALA A 36 -14.76 20.70 2.74
CA ALA A 36 -16.08 20.22 2.31
C ALA A 36 -16.74 21.11 1.21
N HIS A 37 -16.39 22.37 1.13
CA HIS A 37 -16.97 23.35 0.19
C HIS A 37 -16.09 23.60 -1.04
N TYR A 38 -14.88 23.01 -1.09
CA TYR A 38 -13.98 23.18 -2.23
C TYR A 38 -14.37 22.23 -3.37
N ARG A 39 -14.13 22.68 -4.59
CA ARG A 39 -14.22 21.81 -5.77
C ARG A 39 -13.00 20.86 -5.81
N LEU A 40 -13.19 19.68 -6.35
CA LEU A 40 -12.09 18.70 -6.44
C LEU A 40 -10.89 19.22 -7.25
N SER A 41 -11.16 20.05 -8.27
CA SER A 41 -10.14 20.70 -9.10
C SER A 41 -9.29 21.74 -8.36
N GLU A 42 -9.77 22.28 -7.24
CA GLU A 42 -9.07 23.27 -6.41
C GLU A 42 -8.16 22.64 -5.37
N LEU A 43 -8.22 21.30 -5.22
CA LEU A 43 -7.46 20.56 -4.22
C LEU A 43 -6.10 20.11 -4.78
N SER A 44 -5.09 20.10 -3.91
CA SER A 44 -3.79 19.48 -4.23
C SER A 44 -3.92 17.98 -4.48
N GLY A 45 -2.89 17.35 -5.06
CA GLY A 45 -2.85 15.90 -5.30
C GLY A 45 -3.09 15.10 -4.03
N GLY A 46 -2.40 15.43 -2.95
CA GLY A 46 -2.56 14.73 -1.66
C GLY A 46 -3.94 14.96 -1.03
N LEU A 47 -4.55 16.12 -1.20
CA LEU A 47 -5.92 16.36 -0.77
C LEU A 47 -6.91 15.53 -1.60
N ARG A 48 -6.74 15.48 -2.93
CA ARG A 48 -7.56 14.61 -3.80
C ARG A 48 -7.46 13.15 -3.43
N GLN A 49 -6.26 12.66 -3.12
CA GLN A 49 -6.05 11.29 -2.67
C GLN A 49 -6.81 11.01 -1.36
N ARG A 50 -6.73 11.91 -0.38
CA ARG A 50 -7.49 11.78 0.88
C ARG A 50 -9.01 11.87 0.66
N VAL A 51 -9.47 12.62 -0.32
CA VAL A 51 -10.89 12.63 -0.75
C VAL A 51 -11.30 11.27 -1.31
N ALA A 52 -10.46 10.64 -2.16
CA ALA A 52 -10.74 9.32 -2.72
C ALA A 52 -10.83 8.25 -1.61
N ILE A 53 -9.89 8.25 -0.66
CA ILE A 53 -9.93 7.37 0.51
C ILE A 53 -11.21 7.62 1.33
N ALA A 54 -11.53 8.88 1.65
CA ALA A 54 -12.75 9.19 2.39
C ALA A 54 -14.01 8.74 1.65
N GLN A 55 -14.04 8.83 0.32
CA GLN A 55 -15.15 8.36 -0.49
C GLN A 55 -15.35 6.85 -0.37
N ALA A 56 -14.26 6.06 -0.35
CA ALA A 56 -14.32 4.62 -0.12
C ALA A 56 -14.82 4.30 1.30
N LEU A 57 -14.37 5.04 2.32
CA LEU A 57 -14.75 4.81 3.71
C LEU A 57 -16.23 4.98 4.00
N VAL A 58 -16.95 5.80 3.24
CA VAL A 58 -18.39 6.02 3.46
C VAL A 58 -19.22 4.74 3.33
N CYS A 59 -18.69 3.71 2.63
CA CYS A 59 -19.33 2.40 2.46
C CYS A 59 -18.99 1.41 3.56
N ASP A 60 -18.26 1.80 4.60
CA ASP A 60 -17.78 0.94 5.70
C ASP A 60 -17.05 -0.33 5.18
N PRO A 61 -16.04 -0.22 4.28
CA PRO A 61 -15.37 -1.37 3.72
C PRO A 61 -14.50 -2.07 4.78
N LYS A 62 -14.37 -3.39 4.69
CA LYS A 62 -13.41 -4.16 5.49
C LYS A 62 -12.04 -4.30 4.80
N LEU A 63 -12.03 -4.16 3.49
CA LEU A 63 -10.84 -4.20 2.64
C LEU A 63 -10.78 -2.93 1.80
N LEU A 64 -9.68 -2.22 1.84
CA LEU A 64 -9.36 -1.09 0.99
C LEU A 64 -8.21 -1.47 0.06
N MET A 65 -8.45 -1.41 -1.24
CA MET A 65 -7.44 -1.65 -2.26
C MET A 65 -7.06 -0.32 -2.90
N LEU A 66 -5.77 -0.04 -2.97
CA LEU A 66 -5.21 1.20 -3.49
C LEU A 66 -4.16 0.87 -4.54
N ASP A 67 -4.25 1.51 -5.68
CA ASP A 67 -3.28 1.42 -6.75
C ASP A 67 -2.48 2.73 -6.81
N GLU A 68 -1.16 2.62 -6.61
CA GLU A 68 -0.20 3.72 -6.61
C GLU A 68 -0.66 4.97 -5.81
N PRO A 69 -1.10 4.82 -4.53
CA PRO A 69 -1.73 5.92 -3.79
C PRO A 69 -0.79 7.08 -3.46
N LEU A 70 0.51 6.91 -3.61
CA LEU A 70 1.53 7.92 -3.32
C LEU A 70 2.16 8.53 -4.58
N ALA A 71 1.79 8.04 -5.77
CA ALA A 71 2.37 8.50 -7.02
C ALA A 71 2.08 10.00 -7.26
N ASN A 72 3.09 10.72 -7.74
CA ASN A 72 3.02 12.15 -8.07
C ASN A 72 2.64 13.07 -6.88
N LEU A 73 2.84 12.63 -5.66
CA LEU A 73 2.65 13.41 -4.45
C LEU A 73 4.01 13.92 -3.93
N ASP A 74 4.01 15.15 -3.39
CA ASP A 74 5.14 15.64 -2.60
C ASP A 74 5.29 14.86 -1.30
N LEU A 75 6.47 14.91 -0.69
CA LEU A 75 6.82 14.14 0.51
C LEU A 75 5.85 14.39 1.69
N ALA A 76 5.39 15.63 1.87
CA ALA A 76 4.46 15.96 2.96
C ALA A 76 3.08 15.33 2.71
N SER A 77 2.61 15.36 1.46
CA SER A 77 1.37 14.72 1.04
C SER A 77 1.45 13.20 1.15
N GLN A 78 2.57 12.58 0.75
CA GLN A 78 2.80 11.13 0.93
C GLN A 78 2.70 10.73 2.41
N ARG A 79 3.41 11.44 3.30
CA ARG A 79 3.35 11.21 4.74
C ARG A 79 1.94 11.32 5.29
N ALA A 80 1.17 12.32 4.85
CA ALA A 80 -0.21 12.50 5.28
C ALA A 80 -1.11 11.34 4.85
N VAL A 81 -0.94 10.81 3.62
CA VAL A 81 -1.67 9.63 3.14
C VAL A 81 -1.26 8.38 3.94
N VAL A 82 0.04 8.11 4.09
CA VAL A 82 0.54 6.98 4.88
C VAL A 82 0.00 7.01 6.31
N HIS A 83 -0.03 8.18 6.94
CA HIS A 83 -0.60 8.34 8.28
C HIS A 83 -2.10 7.97 8.32
N VAL A 84 -2.88 8.38 7.32
CA VAL A 84 -4.29 7.98 7.21
C VAL A 84 -4.42 6.46 7.08
N LEU A 85 -3.60 5.82 6.22
CA LEU A 85 -3.62 4.36 6.05
C LEU A 85 -3.27 3.61 7.34
N ALA A 86 -2.23 4.05 8.04
CA ALA A 86 -1.85 3.48 9.33
C ALA A 86 -3.00 3.56 10.35
N ARG A 87 -3.67 4.71 10.43
CA ARG A 87 -4.82 4.91 11.32
C ARG A 87 -6.01 4.02 10.94
N LEU A 88 -6.31 3.87 9.65
CA LEU A 88 -7.40 3.00 9.17
C LEU A 88 -7.20 1.56 9.61
N ASN A 89 -5.98 1.06 9.48
CA ASN A 89 -5.64 -0.29 9.93
C ASN A 89 -5.72 -0.39 11.47
N LYS A 90 -5.06 0.53 12.20
CA LYS A 90 -4.92 0.46 13.66
C LYS A 90 -6.22 0.75 14.42
N GLU A 91 -6.97 1.79 14.01
CA GLU A 91 -8.14 2.27 14.73
C GLU A 91 -9.44 1.57 14.28
N LEU A 92 -9.54 1.21 13.00
CA LEU A 92 -10.75 0.59 12.42
C LEU A 92 -10.59 -0.90 12.10
N GLY A 93 -9.41 -1.49 12.32
CA GLY A 93 -9.12 -2.89 12.00
C GLY A 93 -9.27 -3.22 10.52
N MET A 94 -9.12 -2.22 9.65
CA MET A 94 -9.33 -2.36 8.21
C MET A 94 -8.14 -3.07 7.56
N THR A 95 -8.40 -4.03 6.71
CA THR A 95 -7.37 -4.61 5.84
C THR A 95 -7.09 -3.64 4.70
N ILE A 96 -5.82 -3.35 4.46
CA ILE A 96 -5.40 -2.43 3.39
C ILE A 96 -4.41 -3.16 2.48
N GLN A 97 -4.69 -3.17 1.21
CA GLN A 97 -3.80 -3.65 0.17
C GLN A 97 -3.37 -2.48 -0.70
N VAL A 98 -2.07 -2.30 -0.85
CA VAL A 98 -1.49 -1.23 -1.66
C VAL A 98 -0.66 -1.86 -2.77
N VAL A 99 -0.89 -1.44 -4.00
CA VAL A 99 0.03 -1.67 -5.12
C VAL A 99 0.93 -0.45 -5.21
N ALA A 100 2.24 -0.65 -5.15
CA ALA A 100 3.23 0.40 -5.24
C ALA A 100 4.54 -0.15 -5.80
N HIS A 101 5.27 0.68 -6.55
CA HIS A 101 6.61 0.37 -7.06
C HIS A 101 7.71 0.91 -6.14
N ASP A 102 7.44 1.92 -5.33
CA ASP A 102 8.32 2.39 -4.26
C ASP A 102 7.72 2.07 -2.90
N LEU A 103 8.41 1.25 -2.12
CA LEU A 103 7.95 0.78 -0.82
C LEU A 103 8.41 1.67 0.33
N ASN A 104 9.42 2.54 0.14
CA ASN A 104 10.13 3.21 1.22
C ASN A 104 9.20 3.96 2.17
N MET A 105 8.26 4.72 1.63
CA MET A 105 7.29 5.47 2.45
C MET A 105 6.28 4.58 3.17
N LEU A 106 6.07 3.35 2.67
CA LEU A 106 5.09 2.40 3.20
C LEU A 106 5.72 1.41 4.20
N LEU A 107 7.03 1.16 4.14
CA LEU A 107 7.72 0.19 4.98
C LEU A 107 7.33 0.25 6.47
N PRO A 108 7.20 1.43 7.10
CA PRO A 108 6.85 1.50 8.53
C PRO A 108 5.46 0.96 8.89
N ILE A 109 4.57 0.78 7.90
CA ILE A 109 3.19 0.36 8.12
C ILE A 109 2.85 -0.98 7.48
N LEU A 110 3.75 -1.54 6.65
CA LEU A 110 3.54 -2.82 5.98
C LEU A 110 3.75 -3.99 6.96
N THR A 111 2.85 -4.96 6.90
CA THR A 111 2.95 -6.21 7.67
C THR A 111 3.40 -7.39 6.82
N GLY A 112 3.22 -7.33 5.52
CA GLY A 112 3.64 -8.34 4.55
C GLY A 112 3.45 -7.84 3.14
N ALA A 113 3.95 -8.59 2.18
CA ALA A 113 3.81 -8.30 0.76
C ALA A 113 3.35 -9.51 -0.03
N VAL A 114 2.59 -9.24 -1.08
CA VAL A 114 2.32 -10.19 -2.15
C VAL A 114 3.17 -9.78 -3.35
N TYR A 115 3.97 -10.67 -3.86
CA TYR A 115 4.82 -10.45 -5.03
C TYR A 115 4.66 -11.59 -6.04
N LEU A 116 4.97 -11.32 -7.29
CA LEU A 116 4.95 -12.31 -8.35
C LEU A 116 6.37 -12.80 -8.58
N LEU A 117 6.54 -14.12 -8.54
CA LEU A 117 7.78 -14.79 -8.88
C LEU A 117 7.45 -15.89 -9.89
N ASP A 118 8.08 -15.88 -11.05
CA ASP A 118 7.83 -16.83 -12.15
C ASP A 118 6.34 -16.95 -12.53
N GLY A 119 5.62 -15.83 -12.49
CA GLY A 119 4.19 -15.79 -12.80
C GLY A 119 3.27 -16.32 -11.69
N HIS A 120 3.81 -16.73 -10.55
CA HIS A 120 3.06 -17.21 -9.40
C HIS A 120 3.02 -16.17 -8.27
N PRO A 121 1.87 -15.97 -7.61
CA PRO A 121 1.78 -15.08 -6.45
C PRO A 121 2.34 -15.76 -5.20
N HIS A 122 3.19 -15.04 -4.50
CA HIS A 122 3.74 -15.42 -3.20
C HIS A 122 3.36 -14.36 -2.16
N TYR A 123 3.14 -14.81 -0.92
CA TYR A 123 2.97 -13.92 0.22
C TYR A 123 4.07 -14.20 1.24
N ALA A 124 4.67 -13.14 1.77
CA ALA A 124 5.60 -13.24 2.88
C ALA A 124 5.43 -12.07 3.85
N ALA A 125 5.83 -12.27 5.11
CA ALA A 125 5.94 -11.19 6.08
C ALA A 125 7.03 -10.20 5.65
N MET A 126 6.93 -8.93 6.08
CA MET A 126 7.89 -7.91 5.62
C MET A 126 9.34 -8.25 5.95
N ASN A 127 9.61 -8.88 7.10
CA ASN A 127 10.97 -9.27 7.46
C ASN A 127 11.61 -10.25 6.46
N ASP A 128 10.78 -11.11 5.85
CA ASP A 128 11.23 -12.09 4.86
C ASP A 128 11.34 -11.48 3.46
N VAL A 129 10.48 -10.48 3.17
CA VAL A 129 10.52 -9.74 1.90
C VAL A 129 11.71 -8.79 1.82
N LEU A 130 12.15 -8.23 2.96
CA LEU A 130 13.27 -7.29 3.04
C LEU A 130 14.63 -7.99 2.96
N ASP A 131 14.74 -9.00 2.11
CA ASP A 131 15.98 -9.62 1.70
C ASP A 131 16.51 -8.98 0.42
N SER A 132 17.78 -8.57 0.42
CA SER A 132 18.39 -7.86 -0.72
C SER A 132 18.44 -8.71 -1.99
N LYS A 133 18.56 -10.04 -1.88
CA LYS A 133 18.58 -10.95 -3.04
C LYS A 133 17.19 -11.04 -3.66
N LEU A 134 16.16 -11.27 -2.83
CA LEU A 134 14.77 -11.31 -3.30
C LEU A 134 14.37 -10.00 -3.94
N LEU A 135 14.66 -8.87 -3.30
CA LEU A 135 14.35 -7.55 -3.83
C LEU A 135 15.11 -7.24 -5.12
N THR A 136 16.40 -7.62 -5.22
CA THR A 136 17.18 -7.50 -6.46
C THR A 136 16.53 -8.27 -7.61
N HIS A 137 16.04 -9.47 -7.34
CA HIS A 137 15.32 -10.26 -8.35
C HIS A 137 13.99 -9.59 -8.75
N LEU A 138 13.21 -9.14 -7.79
CA LEU A 138 11.91 -8.50 -8.05
C LEU A 138 12.02 -7.15 -8.77
N TYR A 139 13.05 -6.35 -8.45
CA TYR A 139 13.27 -5.06 -9.10
C TYR A 139 14.06 -5.16 -10.42
N GLY A 140 14.70 -6.30 -10.69
CA GLY A 140 15.56 -6.48 -11.87
C GLY A 140 16.84 -5.61 -11.85
N THR A 141 17.19 -5.04 -10.70
CA THR A 141 18.40 -4.24 -10.48
C THR A 141 18.95 -4.46 -9.08
N LYS A 142 20.27 -4.33 -8.90
CA LYS A 142 20.89 -4.52 -7.59
C LYS A 142 20.36 -3.50 -6.57
N VAL A 143 19.75 -3.99 -5.51
CA VAL A 143 19.28 -3.17 -4.39
C VAL A 143 19.81 -3.69 -3.07
N GLN A 144 19.88 -2.81 -2.09
CA GLN A 144 20.24 -3.14 -0.72
C GLN A 144 19.20 -2.63 0.25
N VAL A 145 19.01 -3.34 1.34
CA VAL A 145 18.22 -2.91 2.48
C VAL A 145 19.16 -2.27 3.50
N VAL A 146 18.96 -0.99 3.76
CA VAL A 146 19.75 -0.22 4.71
C VAL A 146 18.91 0.03 5.95
N THR A 147 19.45 -0.29 7.13
CA THR A 147 18.82 0.01 8.41
C THR A 147 19.55 1.19 9.07
N THR A 148 18.81 2.22 9.44
CA THR A 148 19.37 3.36 10.17
C THR A 148 19.67 2.98 11.63
N PRO A 149 20.50 3.77 12.34
CA PRO A 149 20.71 3.57 13.78
C PRO A 149 19.43 3.65 14.62
N GLN A 150 18.38 4.29 14.10
CA GLN A 150 17.06 4.40 14.73
C GLN A 150 16.16 3.19 14.46
N GLY A 151 16.58 2.26 13.57
CA GLY A 151 15.84 1.07 13.20
C GLY A 151 14.93 1.23 11.97
N ASP A 152 14.94 2.40 11.31
CA ASP A 152 14.20 2.59 10.07
C ASP A 152 14.89 1.85 8.91
N MET A 153 14.12 1.20 8.07
CA MET A 153 14.62 0.46 6.92
C MET A 153 14.31 1.20 5.62
N PHE A 154 15.26 1.12 4.69
CA PHE A 154 15.15 1.69 3.34
C PHE A 154 15.66 0.70 2.31
N VAL A 155 14.94 0.60 1.20
CA VAL A 155 15.41 -0.08 -0.01
C VAL A 155 16.03 0.96 -0.92
N THR A 156 17.28 0.77 -1.28
CA THR A 156 18.02 1.72 -2.13
C THR A 156 18.81 0.96 -3.18
N PRO A 157 18.97 1.50 -4.40
CA PRO A 157 19.89 0.94 -5.36
C PRO A 157 21.29 0.85 -4.76
N THR A 158 22.02 -0.22 -5.07
CA THR A 158 23.45 -0.30 -4.75
C THR A 158 24.18 0.70 -5.64
N PRO A 159 25.13 1.54 -5.11
CA PRO A 159 25.93 2.38 -5.96
C PRO A 159 26.67 1.49 -6.98
N ASP A 160 26.50 1.77 -8.26
CA ASP A 160 27.16 1.03 -9.31
C ASP A 160 28.69 1.20 -9.23
N GLU A 161 29.40 0.10 -9.09
CA GLU A 161 30.65 -0.07 -9.80
C GLU A 161 30.23 -0.29 -11.25
N ALA A 162 30.52 0.64 -12.15
CA ALA A 162 30.00 0.73 -13.52
C ALA A 162 29.74 -0.62 -14.19
N ASP A 163 28.55 -0.77 -14.82
CA ASP A 163 28.19 -1.80 -15.79
C ASP A 163 27.92 -3.23 -15.28
N ASP A 164 26.95 -3.42 -14.39
CA ASP A 164 26.29 -4.73 -14.29
C ASP A 164 24.78 -4.57 -14.37
N ILE A 165 24.28 -4.33 -15.58
CA ILE A 165 22.90 -4.74 -15.96
C ILE A 165 22.90 -6.26 -15.78
N VAL A 166 22.21 -6.77 -14.75
CA VAL A 166 22.02 -8.20 -14.57
C VAL A 166 21.31 -8.71 -15.83
N PRO A 167 21.94 -9.55 -16.68
CA PRO A 167 21.21 -10.14 -17.79
C PRO A 167 20.05 -10.94 -17.22
N ASP A 168 18.95 -10.94 -17.95
CA ASP A 168 17.72 -11.68 -17.66
C ASP A 168 18.05 -13.19 -17.64
N THR A 169 18.68 -13.64 -16.58
CA THR A 169 18.97 -15.05 -16.34
C THR A 169 17.88 -15.60 -15.47
N HIS A 170 16.97 -16.33 -16.08
CA HIS A 170 15.95 -17.18 -15.45
C HIS A 170 16.55 -18.31 -14.60
N ASP A 171 17.59 -18.06 -13.82
CA ASP A 171 18.11 -19.06 -12.88
C ASP A 171 17.44 -18.88 -11.51
N THR A 172 16.27 -19.47 -11.40
CA THR A 172 15.39 -19.45 -10.21
C THR A 172 15.80 -20.47 -9.17
N SER A 173 16.89 -21.25 -9.39
CA SER A 173 17.24 -22.39 -8.56
C SER A 173 17.59 -22.03 -7.11
N GLU A 174 18.18 -20.87 -6.85
CA GLU A 174 18.55 -20.44 -5.49
C GLU A 174 17.36 -19.86 -4.70
N VAL A 175 16.46 -19.13 -5.36
CA VAL A 175 15.31 -18.50 -4.69
C VAL A 175 14.25 -19.54 -4.33
N ALA A 176 14.10 -20.59 -5.12
CA ALA A 176 13.19 -21.70 -4.84
C ALA A 176 13.54 -22.48 -3.56
N GLN A 177 14.81 -22.49 -3.12
CA GLN A 177 15.22 -23.19 -1.92
C GLN A 177 14.70 -22.53 -0.62
N PHE A 178 14.49 -21.21 -0.60
CA PHE A 178 13.98 -20.52 0.57
C PHE A 178 12.53 -20.88 0.90
N HIS A 179 11.70 -21.22 -0.10
CA HIS A 179 10.27 -21.51 0.11
C HIS A 179 9.95 -23.00 0.26
N HIS A 180 10.86 -23.90 -0.16
CA HIS A 180 10.61 -25.35 -0.04
C HIS A 180 10.68 -25.87 1.41
N HIS A 181 11.43 -25.22 2.31
CA HIS A 181 11.54 -25.64 3.72
C HIS A 181 10.25 -25.39 4.52
N GLU A 182 9.54 -24.29 4.29
CA GLU A 182 8.31 -23.98 5.05
C GLU A 182 7.08 -24.77 4.59
N TYR A 183 7.01 -25.15 3.31
CA TYR A 183 5.83 -25.87 2.79
C TYR A 183 5.75 -27.32 3.28
N HIS A 184 6.88 -27.96 3.58
CA HIS A 184 6.94 -29.32 4.11
C HIS A 184 6.70 -29.40 5.63
N GLU A 185 7.09 -28.39 6.40
CA GLU A 185 6.85 -28.39 7.85
C GLU A 185 5.38 -28.18 8.22
N ARG A 186 4.59 -27.47 7.42
CA ARG A 186 3.15 -27.29 7.67
C ARG A 186 2.30 -28.52 7.37
N LYS A 187 2.73 -29.38 6.44
CA LYS A 187 2.02 -30.64 6.16
C LYS A 187 2.29 -31.76 7.19
N GLY A 188 3.40 -31.70 7.92
CA GLY A 188 3.76 -32.67 8.95
C GLY A 188 3.05 -32.49 10.30
N ARG A 189 2.33 -31.38 10.53
CA ARG A 189 1.60 -31.12 11.79
C ARG A 189 0.09 -31.30 11.70
N ALA A 190 -0.42 -31.77 10.57
CA ALA A 190 -1.87 -31.99 10.34
C ALA A 190 -2.22 -33.49 10.16
N GLN A 191 -1.44 -34.39 10.79
CA GLN A 191 -1.82 -35.82 10.99
C GLN A 191 -1.78 -36.16 12.46
#